data_a3079c0389adb6a5baf565d2457dd4f8
#
_entry.id   a3079c0389adb6a5baf565d2457dd4f8
#
_cell.length_a   1.000
_cell.length_b   1.000
_cell.length_c   1.000
_cell.angle_alpha   90.00
_cell.angle_beta   90.00
_cell.angle_gamma   90.00
#
_symmetry.space_group_name_H-M   'P 1'
#
loop_
_entity.id
_entity.type
_entity.pdbx_description
1 polymer ?
#
loop_
_entity_poly.entity_id
_entity_poly.type
_entity_poly.pdbx_seq_one_letter_code
_entity_poly.pdbx_strand_id
1 'polypeptide(L)'
;MKKTIITILLAIATSMTAIAQSPSTLPMWERKSAPAVILGRYVDWKRGDNPYPSYLGNHESLKGGDFPECVIDSINGTFTLTWDICYPLRHRFMNGLTILLFPGDTVRLDVDRGAFAKYETYNKKTPGDSITTPKLRELWQKAFHIEGATVELPRPIKMKEINLSYNREFATAHYRDTYDEWREVCWNEFQEVVKQLDSLDLTAQEREYQRMAIEQRYLHKLKDYSFTKRIWDLTKDKDSLAMFEQQMTFKDPHAPELTYYRNVTGFYACLNNLYDEGRLYIQANGLDDSPLGRWFKELDGAKAVMERVKALQPVAEDEINALSPEFQGQIREVLEQLKQESAESEGVRRDLPEGEPQQWLPKIVAEHKGHTVFIDFWATWCGPCRRGMEEMESVKPELKAQGVDFIYITNTSSDSNEWVKYVAKHAGDHYIVPKDKMEAMQIPDYDNAIPH
;
A
#
# COMPACT_ATOMS: atom_id res chain seq x y z
N MET A 1 55.37 -24.83 2.11
CA MET A 1 54.01 -24.86 1.53
C MET A 1 52.88 -24.28 2.44
N LYS A 2 53.09 -23.96 3.74
CA LYS A 2 52.00 -23.40 4.60
C LYS A 2 51.89 -21.87 4.61
N LYS A 3 52.89 -21.12 4.11
CA LYS A 3 52.85 -19.63 4.09
C LYS A 3 52.16 -19.03 2.88
N THR A 4 52.05 -19.76 1.77
CA THR A 4 51.47 -19.26 0.52
C THR A 4 49.92 -19.31 0.52
N ILE A 5 49.32 -20.21 1.30
CA ILE A 5 47.86 -20.38 1.38
C ILE A 5 47.22 -19.25 2.22
N ILE A 6 47.92 -18.74 3.25
CA ILE A 6 47.39 -17.67 4.11
C ILE A 6 47.34 -16.33 3.38
N THR A 7 48.26 -16.09 2.45
CA THR A 7 48.30 -14.82 1.69
C THR A 7 47.18 -14.75 0.63
N ILE A 8 46.76 -15.88 0.06
CA ILE A 8 45.67 -15.92 -0.93
C ILE A 8 44.30 -15.77 -0.25
N LEU A 9 44.12 -16.32 0.96
CA LEU A 9 42.88 -16.15 1.72
C LEU A 9 42.70 -14.72 2.27
N LEU A 10 43.79 -14.01 2.58
CA LEU A 10 43.71 -12.59 2.97
C LEU A 10 43.43 -11.68 1.75
N ALA A 11 43.91 -12.00 0.56
CA ALA A 11 43.65 -11.23 -0.64
C ALA A 11 42.19 -11.36 -1.15
N ILE A 12 41.53 -12.50 -0.88
CA ILE A 12 40.12 -12.69 -1.21
C ILE A 12 39.21 -12.00 -0.19
N ALA A 13 39.62 -11.93 1.08
CA ALA A 13 38.87 -11.23 2.13
C ALA A 13 38.94 -9.69 1.99
N THR A 14 39.99 -9.14 1.36
CA THR A 14 40.15 -7.70 1.15
C THR A 14 39.53 -7.18 -0.14
N SER A 15 39.16 -8.04 -1.07
CA SER A 15 38.43 -7.63 -2.29
C SER A 15 36.90 -7.54 -2.11
N MET A 16 36.36 -7.98 -0.99
CA MET A 16 34.94 -7.82 -0.64
C MET A 16 34.63 -6.54 0.12
N THR A 17 35.61 -5.69 0.42
CA THR A 17 35.41 -4.42 1.13
C THR A 17 35.76 -3.25 0.21
N ALA A 18 34.73 -2.53 -0.17
CA ALA A 18 34.75 -1.21 -0.78
C ALA A 18 34.49 -1.19 -2.30
N ILE A 19 33.32 -1.60 -2.72
CA ILE A 19 32.61 -0.65 -3.57
C ILE A 19 32.16 0.45 -2.60
N ALA A 20 32.98 1.47 -2.43
CA ALA A 20 32.61 2.71 -1.77
C ALA A 20 31.47 3.28 -2.59
N GLN A 21 30.25 3.07 -2.10
CA GLN A 21 29.05 3.47 -2.81
C GLN A 21 28.97 4.98 -2.71
N SER A 22 28.85 5.63 -3.86
CA SER A 22 28.50 7.04 -3.88
C SER A 22 27.23 7.22 -3.03
N PRO A 23 27.18 8.25 -2.17
CA PRO A 23 25.97 8.53 -1.42
C PRO A 23 24.80 8.74 -2.37
N SER A 24 23.59 8.33 -1.96
CA SER A 24 22.38 8.54 -2.75
C SER A 24 22.20 10.03 -3.08
N THR A 25 21.81 10.31 -4.31
CA THR A 25 21.47 11.66 -4.79
C THR A 25 20.02 12.02 -4.53
N LEU A 26 19.20 11.03 -4.12
CA LEU A 26 17.81 11.25 -3.73
C LEU A 26 17.76 11.86 -2.33
N PRO A 27 16.79 12.76 -2.06
CA PRO A 27 16.67 13.40 -0.77
C PRO A 27 16.56 12.39 0.37
N MET A 28 17.22 12.70 1.48
CA MET A 28 17.05 11.97 2.73
C MET A 28 15.68 12.32 3.30
N TRP A 29 14.93 11.29 3.66
CA TRP A 29 13.66 11.46 4.33
C TRP A 29 13.88 11.69 5.84
N GLU A 30 13.28 12.77 6.35
CA GLU A 30 13.19 13.01 7.78
C GLU A 30 12.06 12.15 8.36
N ARG A 31 12.41 11.26 9.28
CA ARG A 31 11.48 10.30 9.88
C ARG A 31 10.54 11.00 10.86
N LYS A 32 9.36 11.38 10.37
CA LYS A 32 8.29 12.03 11.14
C LYS A 32 6.92 11.67 10.57
N SER A 33 5.87 11.85 11.36
CA SER A 33 4.48 11.81 10.91
C SER A 33 3.98 13.23 10.75
N ALA A 34 3.50 13.58 9.57
CA ALA A 34 2.90 14.88 9.32
C ALA A 34 2.07 14.84 8.02
N PRO A 35 1.00 15.63 7.91
CA PRO A 35 0.24 15.71 6.67
C PRO A 35 1.09 16.25 5.52
N ALA A 36 0.98 15.61 4.36
CA ALA A 36 1.47 16.15 3.09
C ALA A 36 0.31 16.75 2.32
N VAL A 37 0.51 17.95 1.76
CA VAL A 37 -0.57 18.73 1.17
C VAL A 37 -0.21 19.14 -0.26
N ILE A 38 -1.17 18.98 -1.19
CA ILE A 38 -1.11 19.61 -2.51
C ILE A 38 -2.18 20.70 -2.58
N LEU A 39 -1.74 21.94 -2.80
CA LEU A 39 -2.59 23.10 -3.07
C LEU A 39 -2.64 23.29 -4.59
N GLY A 40 -3.71 22.81 -5.20
CA GLY A 40 -3.84 22.79 -6.66
C GLY A 40 -4.73 23.90 -7.20
N ARG A 41 -4.40 24.35 -8.44
CA ARG A 41 -5.21 25.31 -9.17
C ARG A 41 -5.18 24.98 -10.66
N TYR A 42 -6.37 25.04 -11.31
CA TYR A 42 -6.48 25.03 -12.76
C TYR A 42 -6.36 26.46 -13.29
N VAL A 43 -5.29 26.75 -14.02
CA VAL A 43 -5.05 28.13 -14.55
C VAL A 43 -5.93 28.46 -15.71
N ASP A 44 -6.47 27.48 -16.44
CA ASP A 44 -7.41 27.59 -17.56
C ASP A 44 -8.86 27.33 -17.14
N TRP A 45 -9.18 27.52 -15.84
CA TRP A 45 -10.49 27.22 -15.27
C TRP A 45 -11.64 28.02 -15.93
N LYS A 46 -12.73 27.33 -16.18
CA LYS A 46 -14.01 27.93 -16.63
C LYS A 46 -15.13 27.39 -15.74
N ARG A 47 -16.06 28.28 -15.40
CA ARG A 47 -17.22 27.89 -14.62
C ARG A 47 -17.99 26.77 -15.31
N GLY A 48 -18.26 25.70 -14.64
CA GLY A 48 -18.91 24.49 -15.15
C GLY A 48 -17.97 23.39 -15.62
N ASP A 49 -16.65 23.62 -15.58
CA ASP A 49 -15.67 22.57 -15.78
C ASP A 49 -15.71 21.56 -14.61
N ASN A 50 -15.22 20.34 -14.86
CA ASN A 50 -15.06 19.35 -13.81
C ASN A 50 -13.93 19.76 -12.86
N PRO A 51 -14.20 20.03 -11.57
CA PRO A 51 -13.21 20.48 -10.61
C PRO A 51 -12.36 19.36 -10.01
N TYR A 52 -12.75 18.11 -10.23
CA TYR A 52 -12.09 16.98 -9.56
C TYR A 52 -10.71 16.72 -10.16
N PRO A 53 -9.66 16.75 -9.34
CA PRO A 53 -8.33 16.36 -9.78
C PRO A 53 -8.32 14.87 -10.13
N SER A 54 -7.73 14.52 -11.27
CA SER A 54 -7.44 13.14 -11.59
C SER A 54 -6.15 12.76 -10.89
N TYR A 55 -6.22 11.84 -9.95
CA TYR A 55 -5.05 11.30 -9.28
C TYR A 55 -5.11 9.77 -9.25
N LEU A 56 -3.95 9.15 -9.29
CA LEU A 56 -3.76 7.71 -9.17
C LEU A 56 -2.67 7.49 -8.12
N GLY A 57 -2.99 6.78 -7.09
CA GLY A 57 -2.03 6.41 -6.05
C GLY A 57 -2.75 5.78 -4.88
N ASN A 58 -2.39 4.57 -4.58
CA ASN A 58 -2.74 3.94 -3.33
C ASN A 58 -1.63 4.28 -2.34
N HIS A 59 -2.00 4.69 -1.17
CA HIS A 59 -1.09 4.89 -0.07
C HIS A 59 -1.46 3.92 1.04
N GLU A 60 -0.56 3.01 1.36
CA GLU A 60 -0.72 2.18 2.54
C GLU A 60 -0.39 3.01 3.79
N SER A 61 -1.41 3.53 4.45
CA SER A 61 -1.27 4.19 5.75
C SER A 61 -1.40 3.20 6.89
N LEU A 62 -0.68 3.42 7.99
CA LEU A 62 -0.93 2.68 9.24
C LEU A 62 -2.36 2.88 9.76
N LYS A 63 -2.92 4.06 9.54
CA LYS A 63 -4.30 4.39 9.93
C LYS A 63 -5.36 3.71 9.06
N GLY A 64 -5.02 3.26 7.87
CA GLY A 64 -5.97 2.91 6.81
C GLY A 64 -6.41 4.15 6.02
N GLY A 65 -7.01 3.93 4.86
CA GLY A 65 -7.42 5.00 3.96
C GLY A 65 -6.39 5.27 2.87
N ASP A 66 -6.71 4.80 1.67
CA ASP A 66 -5.79 4.86 0.51
C ASP A 66 -5.89 6.18 -0.24
N PHE A 67 -6.84 7.05 0.14
CA PHE A 67 -7.17 8.26 -0.62
C PHE A 67 -6.92 9.51 0.22
N PRO A 68 -6.51 10.62 -0.44
CA PRO A 68 -6.39 11.89 0.25
C PRO A 68 -7.76 12.44 0.65
N GLU A 69 -7.78 13.21 1.72
CA GLU A 69 -8.87 14.16 1.90
C GLU A 69 -8.82 15.18 0.74
N CYS A 70 -9.96 15.37 0.06
CA CYS A 70 -10.06 16.23 -1.11
C CYS A 70 -11.07 17.34 -0.89
N VAL A 71 -10.58 18.57 -0.73
CA VAL A 71 -11.43 19.78 -0.65
C VAL A 71 -11.37 20.53 -1.98
N ILE A 72 -12.53 20.85 -2.55
CA ILE A 72 -12.65 21.45 -3.88
C ILE A 72 -13.43 22.74 -3.82
N ASP A 73 -12.87 23.80 -4.43
CA ASP A 73 -13.58 25.03 -4.77
C ASP A 73 -13.90 25.07 -6.26
N SER A 74 -15.13 24.68 -6.60
CA SER A 74 -15.63 24.67 -7.99
C SER A 74 -15.89 26.05 -8.56
N ILE A 75 -15.89 27.10 -7.75
CA ILE A 75 -16.07 28.49 -8.21
C ILE A 75 -14.73 28.99 -8.78
N ASN A 76 -13.66 28.78 -8.05
CA ASN A 76 -12.33 29.31 -8.38
C ASN A 76 -11.43 28.30 -9.08
N GLY A 77 -11.83 27.04 -9.20
CA GLY A 77 -11.04 25.97 -9.83
C GLY A 77 -9.82 25.57 -9.01
N THR A 78 -9.92 25.64 -7.69
CA THR A 78 -8.85 25.21 -6.78
C THR A 78 -9.23 23.93 -6.05
N PHE A 79 -8.23 23.19 -5.63
CA PHE A 79 -8.40 21.98 -4.83
C PHE A 79 -7.27 21.81 -3.83
N THR A 80 -7.57 21.15 -2.73
CA THR A 80 -6.57 20.72 -1.73
C THR A 80 -6.65 19.22 -1.57
N LEU A 81 -5.50 18.54 -1.69
CA LEU A 81 -5.36 17.13 -1.39
C LEU A 81 -4.48 17.01 -0.15
N THR A 82 -4.94 16.27 0.85
CA THR A 82 -4.20 16.06 2.10
C THR A 82 -4.05 14.58 2.39
N TRP A 83 -2.81 14.14 2.62
CA TRP A 83 -2.48 12.79 3.09
C TRP A 83 -1.82 12.87 4.45
N ASP A 84 -2.27 12.06 5.36
CA ASP A 84 -1.61 11.88 6.64
C ASP A 84 -0.60 10.72 6.54
N ILE A 85 0.66 11.07 6.34
CA ILE A 85 1.72 10.12 6.01
C ILE A 85 2.86 10.13 7.03
N CYS A 86 3.49 8.98 7.22
CA CYS A 86 4.68 8.80 8.07
C CYS A 86 5.89 8.28 7.28
N TYR A 87 5.77 8.14 5.97
CA TYR A 87 6.85 7.76 5.05
C TYR A 87 6.60 8.38 3.66
N PRO A 88 7.59 8.40 2.76
CA PRO A 88 7.43 9.03 1.46
C PRO A 88 6.30 8.42 0.65
N LEU A 89 5.49 9.29 0.04
CA LEU A 89 4.37 8.92 -0.83
C LEU A 89 4.67 9.30 -2.27
N ARG A 90 4.68 8.33 -3.17
CA ARG A 90 4.68 8.58 -4.60
C ARG A 90 3.27 8.81 -5.08
N HIS A 91 2.99 10.05 -5.49
CA HIS A 91 1.69 10.43 -6.02
C HIS A 91 1.76 10.69 -7.52
N ARG A 92 0.83 10.09 -8.27
CA ARG A 92 0.70 10.30 -9.72
C ARG A 92 -0.52 11.15 -10.03
N PHE A 93 -0.28 12.32 -10.60
CA PHE A 93 -1.30 13.28 -10.97
C PHE A 93 -1.47 13.31 -12.49
N MET A 94 -2.72 13.15 -12.98
CA MET A 94 -3.11 13.28 -14.40
C MET A 94 -2.26 12.46 -15.40
N ASN A 95 -1.77 11.29 -15.10
CA ASN A 95 -0.94 10.49 -16.02
C ASN A 95 0.34 11.16 -16.58
N GLY A 96 0.62 12.40 -16.21
CA GLY A 96 1.76 13.16 -16.72
C GLY A 96 2.74 13.62 -15.68
N LEU A 97 2.31 13.73 -14.44
CA LEU A 97 3.09 14.25 -13.33
C LEU A 97 3.20 13.19 -12.22
N THR A 98 4.41 12.95 -11.76
CA THR A 98 4.65 12.14 -10.56
C THR A 98 5.42 12.98 -9.56
N ILE A 99 4.89 13.11 -8.36
CA ILE A 99 5.48 13.86 -7.25
C ILE A 99 5.80 12.87 -6.14
N LEU A 100 6.97 12.98 -5.54
CA LEU A 100 7.32 12.31 -4.30
C LEU A 100 7.09 13.30 -3.16
N LEU A 101 6.08 12.99 -2.33
CA LEU A 101 5.73 13.78 -1.16
C LEU A 101 6.40 13.19 0.08
N PHE A 102 6.91 14.05 0.92
CA PHE A 102 7.42 13.68 2.24
C PHE A 102 6.46 14.14 3.35
N PRO A 103 6.48 13.49 4.51
CA PRO A 103 5.72 13.99 5.66
C PRO A 103 6.01 15.46 5.96
N GLY A 104 4.96 16.29 5.93
CA GLY A 104 5.06 17.74 6.14
C GLY A 104 5.25 18.58 4.89
N ASP A 105 5.34 17.98 3.69
CA ASP A 105 5.44 18.75 2.45
C ASP A 105 4.15 19.52 2.17
N THR A 106 4.33 20.76 1.65
CA THR A 106 3.25 21.53 1.04
C THR A 106 3.67 21.91 -0.37
N VAL A 107 2.97 21.35 -1.35
CA VAL A 107 3.23 21.55 -2.78
C VAL A 107 2.16 22.45 -3.36
N ARG A 108 2.57 23.50 -4.08
CA ARG A 108 1.69 24.32 -4.93
C ARG A 108 1.76 23.79 -6.35
N LEU A 109 0.59 23.54 -6.94
CA LEU A 109 0.47 22.91 -8.24
C LEU A 109 -0.50 23.71 -9.13
N ASP A 110 0.03 24.42 -10.12
CA ASP A 110 -0.77 24.99 -11.18
C ASP A 110 -0.87 24.02 -12.37
N VAL A 111 -2.07 23.81 -12.87
CA VAL A 111 -2.37 22.89 -13.97
C VAL A 111 -3.06 23.62 -15.11
N ASP A 112 -2.45 23.63 -16.30
CA ASP A 112 -3.09 24.01 -17.57
C ASP A 112 -3.55 22.73 -18.30
N ARG A 113 -4.85 22.44 -18.23
CA ARG A 113 -5.44 21.24 -18.85
C ARG A 113 -5.39 21.27 -20.37
N GLY A 114 -5.48 22.47 -20.96
CA GLY A 114 -5.36 22.65 -22.40
C GLY A 114 -3.95 22.37 -22.91
N ALA A 115 -2.92 22.80 -22.15
CA ALA A 115 -1.53 22.45 -22.43
C ALA A 115 -1.26 20.96 -22.17
N PHE A 116 -1.84 20.38 -21.11
CA PHE A 116 -1.72 18.96 -20.81
C PHE A 116 -2.34 18.09 -21.91
N ALA A 117 -3.49 18.44 -22.47
CA ALA A 117 -4.09 17.71 -23.58
C ALA A 117 -3.19 17.73 -24.85
N LYS A 118 -2.46 18.84 -25.10
CA LYS A 118 -1.46 18.90 -26.17
C LYS A 118 -0.27 17.98 -25.89
N TYR A 119 0.21 17.98 -24.64
CA TYR A 119 1.27 17.06 -24.19
C TYR A 119 0.85 15.60 -24.41
N GLU A 120 -0.34 15.19 -23.95
CA GLU A 120 -0.83 13.83 -24.13
C GLU A 120 -0.98 13.45 -25.62
N THR A 121 -1.51 14.36 -26.42
CA THR A 121 -1.68 14.13 -27.85
C THR A 121 -0.35 13.90 -28.55
N TYR A 122 0.66 14.71 -28.23
CA TYR A 122 2.01 14.56 -28.76
C TYR A 122 2.63 13.23 -28.29
N ASN A 123 2.56 12.93 -27.01
CA ASN A 123 3.11 11.72 -26.41
C ASN A 123 2.48 10.42 -26.98
N LYS A 124 1.19 10.45 -27.34
CA LYS A 124 0.53 9.31 -28.00
C LYS A 124 0.98 9.11 -29.45
N LYS A 125 1.25 10.21 -30.18
CA LYS A 125 1.67 10.17 -31.58
C LYS A 125 3.15 9.83 -31.77
N THR A 126 3.96 9.98 -30.73
CA THR A 126 5.40 9.75 -30.75
C THR A 126 5.80 8.71 -29.69
N PRO A 127 5.36 7.46 -29.83
CA PRO A 127 5.52 6.44 -28.77
C PRO A 127 6.97 6.06 -28.46
N GLY A 128 7.94 6.52 -29.26
CA GLY A 128 9.38 6.34 -29.01
C GLY A 128 10.06 7.52 -28.32
N ASP A 129 9.37 8.68 -28.22
CA ASP A 129 9.94 9.87 -27.60
C ASP A 129 9.91 9.74 -26.07
N SER A 130 11.06 9.88 -25.45
CA SER A 130 11.16 10.00 -24.00
C SER A 130 10.87 11.45 -23.56
N ILE A 131 10.63 11.65 -22.26
CA ILE A 131 10.52 12.99 -21.66
C ILE A 131 11.79 13.83 -21.85
N THR A 132 12.87 13.20 -22.24
CA THR A 132 14.15 13.83 -22.57
C THR A 132 14.12 14.55 -23.91
N THR A 133 13.12 14.32 -24.79
CA THR A 133 13.00 15.13 -26.01
C THR A 133 12.65 16.57 -25.64
N PRO A 134 13.38 17.58 -26.18
CA PRO A 134 13.14 18.99 -25.85
C PRO A 134 11.68 19.40 -26.03
N LYS A 135 11.01 18.86 -27.05
CA LYS A 135 9.61 19.19 -27.34
C LYS A 135 8.65 18.65 -26.29
N LEU A 136 8.84 17.43 -25.82
CA LEU A 136 7.99 16.82 -24.82
C LEU A 136 8.15 17.53 -23.48
N ARG A 137 9.40 17.87 -23.12
CA ARG A 137 9.72 18.66 -21.91
C ARG A 137 9.09 20.05 -21.96
N GLU A 138 9.16 20.76 -23.10
CA GLU A 138 8.50 22.07 -23.29
C GLU A 138 6.99 21.99 -23.08
N LEU A 139 6.33 20.97 -23.67
CA LEU A 139 4.88 20.80 -23.53
C LEU A 139 4.48 20.47 -22.09
N TRP A 140 5.31 19.66 -21.40
CA TRP A 140 5.09 19.30 -20.01
C TRP A 140 5.25 20.51 -19.07
N GLN A 141 6.30 21.31 -19.26
CA GLN A 141 6.52 22.56 -18.49
C GLN A 141 5.42 23.59 -18.67
N LYS A 142 4.73 23.59 -19.83
CA LYS A 142 3.54 24.42 -20.05
C LYS A 142 2.29 23.90 -19.37
N ALA A 143 2.23 22.58 -19.13
CA ALA A 143 1.08 21.94 -18.51
C ALA A 143 1.09 22.02 -16.99
N PHE A 144 2.29 22.02 -16.38
CA PHE A 144 2.46 21.97 -14.93
C PHE A 144 3.48 22.99 -14.44
N HIS A 145 3.10 23.73 -13.41
CA HIS A 145 4.02 24.53 -12.61
C HIS A 145 3.96 24.07 -11.16
N ILE A 146 5.11 23.74 -10.58
CA ILE A 146 5.22 23.11 -9.27
C ILE A 146 6.16 23.91 -8.41
N GLU A 147 5.73 24.25 -7.19
CA GLU A 147 6.53 24.88 -6.16
C GLU A 147 6.45 24.12 -4.85
N GLY A 148 7.56 24.02 -4.14
CA GLY A 148 7.63 23.38 -2.82
C GLY A 148 7.67 21.85 -2.85
N ALA A 149 7.74 21.21 -4.01
CA ALA A 149 7.98 19.77 -4.09
C ALA A 149 9.44 19.46 -3.75
N THR A 150 9.65 18.49 -2.88
CA THR A 150 11.00 18.05 -2.52
C THR A 150 11.65 17.32 -3.69
N VAL A 151 10.87 16.57 -4.47
CA VAL A 151 11.32 15.89 -5.68
C VAL A 151 10.20 15.82 -6.70
N GLU A 152 10.45 16.41 -7.87
CA GLU A 152 9.72 16.07 -9.08
C GLU A 152 10.38 14.83 -9.69
N LEU A 153 9.65 13.73 -9.74
CA LEU A 153 10.18 12.51 -10.34
C LEU A 153 9.99 12.56 -11.86
N PRO A 154 11.08 12.47 -12.61
CA PRO A 154 10.96 12.38 -14.06
C PRO A 154 10.13 11.16 -14.43
N ARG A 155 9.31 11.30 -15.47
CA ARG A 155 8.59 10.15 -16.02
C ARG A 155 9.62 9.07 -16.37
N PRO A 156 9.37 7.78 -16.06
CA PRO A 156 10.25 6.71 -16.47
C PRO A 156 10.54 6.84 -17.97
N ILE A 157 11.81 6.89 -18.33
CA ILE A 157 12.22 6.96 -19.71
C ILE A 157 11.64 5.72 -20.41
N LYS A 158 10.91 5.91 -21.51
CA LYS A 158 10.61 4.80 -22.40
C LYS A 158 11.92 4.37 -23.06
N MET A 159 12.63 3.53 -22.40
CA MET A 159 13.69 2.77 -23.04
C MET A 159 13.02 1.80 -24.01
N LYS A 160 13.69 1.51 -25.12
CA LYS A 160 13.23 0.48 -26.06
C LYS A 160 12.76 -0.67 -25.20
N GLU A 161 11.48 -0.95 -25.21
CA GLU A 161 10.85 -1.78 -24.19
C GLU A 161 11.67 -3.06 -24.06
N ILE A 162 12.38 -3.16 -22.96
CA ILE A 162 12.63 -4.49 -22.47
C ILE A 162 11.23 -4.98 -22.20
N ASN A 163 10.91 -6.08 -22.80
CA ASN A 163 9.68 -6.77 -22.60
C ASN A 163 9.59 -7.29 -21.17
N LEU A 164 9.86 -6.43 -20.21
CA LEU A 164 9.59 -6.61 -18.79
C LEU A 164 8.09 -6.51 -18.48
N SER A 165 7.27 -6.09 -19.44
CA SER A 165 5.84 -6.26 -19.41
C SER A 165 5.44 -7.63 -19.98
N TYR A 166 4.29 -8.15 -19.56
CA TYR A 166 3.71 -9.35 -20.14
C TYR A 166 3.75 -9.27 -21.68
N ASN A 167 4.68 -9.98 -22.27
CA ASN A 167 4.77 -10.17 -23.72
C ASN A 167 4.48 -11.63 -24.00
N ARG A 168 3.46 -11.86 -24.79
CA ARG A 168 3.05 -13.19 -25.20
C ARG A 168 4.18 -13.97 -25.88
N GLU A 169 4.98 -13.30 -26.68
CA GLU A 169 6.13 -13.91 -27.38
C GLU A 169 7.20 -14.37 -26.39
N PHE A 170 7.58 -13.50 -25.45
CA PHE A 170 8.52 -13.85 -24.38
C PHE A 170 8.00 -15.01 -23.53
N ALA A 171 6.74 -14.93 -23.08
CA ALA A 171 6.13 -15.98 -22.30
C ALA A 171 6.08 -17.32 -23.06
N THR A 172 5.81 -17.30 -24.39
CA THR A 172 5.81 -18.51 -25.24
C THR A 172 7.21 -19.11 -25.35
N ALA A 173 8.25 -18.27 -25.39
CA ALA A 173 9.63 -18.75 -25.47
C ALA A 173 10.11 -19.41 -24.17
N HIS A 174 9.63 -18.93 -23.02
CA HIS A 174 10.18 -19.25 -21.70
C HIS A 174 9.22 -19.97 -20.74
N TYR A 175 8.03 -20.39 -21.18
CA TYR A 175 7.06 -21.05 -20.29
C TYR A 175 7.51 -22.41 -19.73
N ARG A 176 8.52 -23.03 -20.35
CA ARG A 176 9.11 -24.31 -19.90
C ARG A 176 10.30 -24.15 -18.99
N ASP A 177 10.86 -22.96 -18.90
CA ASP A 177 12.05 -22.71 -18.13
C ASP A 177 11.81 -23.01 -16.63
N THR A 178 12.83 -23.48 -15.96
CA THR A 178 12.88 -23.51 -14.49
C THR A 178 12.94 -22.09 -13.96
N TYR A 179 12.72 -21.91 -12.65
CA TYR A 179 12.84 -20.58 -12.04
C TYR A 179 14.24 -19.99 -12.20
N ASP A 180 15.28 -20.81 -12.10
CA ASP A 180 16.65 -20.35 -12.26
C ASP A 180 16.95 -19.91 -13.71
N GLU A 181 16.50 -20.66 -14.71
CA GLU A 181 16.62 -20.27 -16.12
C GLU A 181 15.85 -18.99 -16.42
N TRP A 182 14.62 -18.87 -15.91
CA TRP A 182 13.81 -17.65 -16.02
C TRP A 182 14.52 -16.45 -15.41
N ARG A 183 15.09 -16.60 -14.22
CA ARG A 183 15.84 -15.54 -13.53
C ARG A 183 17.03 -15.07 -14.36
N GLU A 184 17.82 -16.00 -14.92
CA GLU A 184 18.98 -15.64 -15.76
C GLU A 184 18.57 -14.90 -17.03
N VAL A 185 17.47 -15.29 -17.68
CA VAL A 185 16.93 -14.55 -18.82
C VAL A 185 16.52 -13.13 -18.40
N CYS A 186 15.79 -12.99 -17.29
CA CYS A 186 15.40 -11.67 -16.76
C CYS A 186 16.62 -10.82 -16.38
N TRP A 187 17.67 -11.43 -15.83
CA TRP A 187 18.90 -10.74 -15.49
C TRP A 187 19.65 -10.23 -16.72
N ASN A 188 19.76 -11.03 -17.76
CA ASN A 188 20.39 -10.62 -19.01
C ASN A 188 19.64 -9.44 -19.65
N GLU A 189 18.31 -9.47 -19.68
CA GLU A 189 17.51 -8.35 -20.15
C GLU A 189 17.74 -7.10 -19.29
N PHE A 190 17.77 -7.25 -17.96
CA PHE A 190 18.06 -6.16 -17.05
C PHE A 190 19.42 -5.52 -17.34
N GLN A 191 20.47 -6.30 -17.55
CA GLN A 191 21.82 -5.80 -17.87
C GLN A 191 21.83 -5.00 -19.19
N GLU A 192 21.12 -5.45 -20.21
CA GLU A 192 21.02 -4.73 -21.48
C GLU A 192 20.34 -3.35 -21.31
N VAL A 193 19.35 -3.26 -20.42
CA VAL A 193 18.72 -1.97 -20.11
C VAL A 193 19.63 -1.04 -19.35
N VAL A 194 20.34 -1.56 -18.38
CA VAL A 194 21.30 -0.76 -17.62
C VAL A 194 22.37 -0.18 -18.54
N LYS A 195 22.89 -0.96 -19.50
CA LYS A 195 23.81 -0.44 -20.52
C LYS A 195 23.21 0.68 -21.35
N GLN A 196 21.91 0.58 -21.72
CA GLN A 196 21.23 1.66 -22.44
C GLN A 196 21.08 2.91 -21.54
N LEU A 197 20.72 2.73 -20.26
CA LEU A 197 20.65 3.82 -19.30
C LEU A 197 21.95 4.57 -19.19
N ASP A 198 23.09 3.86 -19.15
CA ASP A 198 24.41 4.46 -19.04
C ASP A 198 24.81 5.31 -20.25
N SER A 199 24.22 5.05 -21.41
CA SER A 199 24.43 5.82 -22.63
C SER A 199 23.65 7.13 -22.69
N LEU A 200 22.70 7.37 -21.78
CA LEU A 200 21.84 8.55 -21.80
C LEU A 200 22.50 9.74 -21.06
N ASP A 201 22.24 10.93 -21.56
CA ASP A 201 22.64 12.19 -20.90
C ASP A 201 21.62 12.53 -19.78
N LEU A 202 21.91 12.02 -18.60
CA LEU A 202 21.07 12.17 -17.40
C LEU A 202 21.88 12.75 -16.25
N THR A 203 21.21 13.54 -15.41
CA THR A 203 21.77 13.93 -14.12
C THR A 203 22.00 12.70 -13.23
N ALA A 204 22.82 12.81 -12.21
CA ALA A 204 23.06 11.73 -11.27
C ALA A 204 21.78 11.26 -10.58
N GLN A 205 20.90 12.20 -10.19
CA GLN A 205 19.62 11.91 -9.57
C GLN A 205 18.65 11.19 -10.53
N GLU A 206 18.53 11.66 -11.77
CA GLU A 206 17.71 10.99 -12.77
C GLU A 206 18.22 9.58 -13.06
N ARG A 207 19.51 9.38 -13.18
CA ARG A 207 20.13 8.07 -13.40
C ARG A 207 19.86 7.11 -12.24
N GLU A 208 20.04 7.55 -10.99
CA GLU A 208 19.77 6.76 -9.80
C GLU A 208 18.29 6.35 -9.76
N TYR A 209 17.37 7.29 -9.98
CA TYR A 209 15.93 7.01 -10.03
C TYR A 209 15.56 6.00 -11.11
N GLN A 210 16.07 6.19 -12.34
CA GLN A 210 15.80 5.27 -13.44
C GLN A 210 16.38 3.88 -13.17
N ARG A 211 17.58 3.81 -12.59
CA ARG A 211 18.19 2.53 -12.20
C ARG A 211 17.30 1.77 -11.22
N MET A 212 16.82 2.42 -10.17
CA MET A 212 15.91 1.80 -9.18
C MET A 212 14.58 1.38 -9.82
N ALA A 213 14.03 2.17 -10.74
CA ALA A 213 12.81 1.81 -11.46
C ALA A 213 13.01 0.57 -12.35
N ILE A 214 14.18 0.40 -12.95
CA ILE A 214 14.54 -0.78 -13.72
C ILE A 214 14.72 -2.00 -12.80
N GLU A 215 15.39 -1.83 -11.67
CA GLU A 215 15.55 -2.88 -10.65
C GLU A 215 14.21 -3.39 -10.14
N GLN A 216 13.25 -2.50 -9.85
CA GLN A 216 11.90 -2.91 -9.45
C GLN A 216 11.15 -3.67 -10.57
N ARG A 217 11.35 -3.29 -11.85
CA ARG A 217 10.78 -4.07 -12.96
C ARG A 217 11.40 -5.46 -13.06
N TYR A 218 12.69 -5.57 -12.82
CA TYR A 218 13.36 -6.86 -12.74
C TYR A 218 12.72 -7.75 -11.65
N LEU A 219 12.51 -7.22 -10.44
CA LEU A 219 11.84 -7.94 -9.36
C LEU A 219 10.40 -8.36 -9.74
N HIS A 220 9.66 -7.44 -10.37
CA HIS A 220 8.33 -7.75 -10.87
C HIS A 220 8.35 -8.91 -11.87
N LYS A 221 9.35 -8.93 -12.75
CA LYS A 221 9.52 -10.00 -13.71
C LYS A 221 9.84 -11.34 -13.07
N LEU A 222 10.60 -11.36 -11.97
CA LEU A 222 10.81 -12.59 -11.19
C LEU A 222 9.48 -13.15 -10.65
N LYS A 223 8.58 -12.27 -10.19
CA LYS A 223 7.23 -12.65 -9.74
C LYS A 223 6.38 -13.21 -10.89
N ASP A 224 6.52 -12.67 -12.09
CA ASP A 224 5.74 -13.10 -13.26
C ASP A 224 6.03 -14.56 -13.69
N TYR A 225 7.02 -15.22 -13.09
CA TYR A 225 7.30 -16.63 -13.35
C TYR A 225 6.05 -17.50 -13.11
N SER A 226 5.43 -17.43 -11.94
CA SER A 226 4.26 -18.24 -11.63
C SER A 226 3.06 -17.87 -12.51
N PHE A 227 2.87 -16.58 -12.77
CA PHE A 227 1.81 -16.10 -13.66
C PHE A 227 1.98 -16.59 -15.10
N THR A 228 3.22 -16.58 -15.63
CA THR A 228 3.54 -17.10 -16.95
C THR A 228 3.24 -18.58 -17.04
N LYS A 229 3.63 -19.36 -16.02
CA LYS A 229 3.29 -20.79 -15.95
C LYS A 229 1.79 -21.02 -15.95
N ARG A 230 1.02 -20.27 -15.15
CA ARG A 230 -0.43 -20.39 -15.06
C ARG A 230 -1.15 -20.11 -16.39
N ILE A 231 -0.70 -19.09 -17.13
CA ILE A 231 -1.35 -18.74 -18.42
C ILE A 231 -1.05 -19.74 -19.50
N TRP A 232 0.18 -20.25 -19.58
CA TRP A 232 0.63 -21.10 -20.66
C TRP A 232 0.60 -22.57 -20.35
N ASP A 233 0.70 -22.92 -19.10
CA ASP A 233 0.52 -24.27 -18.71
C ASP A 233 -0.90 -24.53 -18.41
N LEU A 234 -1.78 -24.30 -19.06
CA LEU A 234 -2.19 -25.64 -19.01
C LEU A 234 -2.65 -26.13 -17.63
N THR A 235 -2.14 -25.59 -16.55
CA THR A 235 -2.57 -25.98 -15.22
C THR A 235 -3.76 -25.15 -14.82
N LYS A 236 -4.90 -25.66 -15.19
CA LYS A 236 -6.20 -25.19 -14.71
C LYS A 236 -6.47 -25.66 -13.27
N ASP A 237 -5.55 -26.42 -12.69
CA ASP A 237 -5.71 -26.94 -11.34
C ASP A 237 -4.90 -26.13 -10.30
N LYS A 238 -5.46 -26.00 -9.10
CA LYS A 238 -4.86 -25.21 -8.01
C LYS A 238 -3.55 -25.81 -7.48
N ASP A 239 -3.39 -27.12 -7.56
CA ASP A 239 -2.24 -27.83 -6.98
C ASP A 239 -0.97 -27.55 -7.79
N SER A 240 -1.09 -27.51 -9.10
CA SER A 240 0.02 -27.16 -9.97
C SER A 240 0.42 -25.68 -9.84
N LEU A 241 -0.51 -24.77 -9.61
CA LEU A 241 -0.20 -23.37 -9.31
C LEU A 241 0.60 -23.27 -8.02
N ALA A 242 0.16 -23.94 -6.95
CA ALA A 242 0.87 -23.97 -5.67
C ALA A 242 2.29 -24.54 -5.81
N MET A 243 2.48 -25.55 -6.67
CA MET A 243 3.81 -26.09 -6.96
C MET A 243 4.73 -25.05 -7.62
N PHE A 244 4.24 -24.27 -8.58
CA PHE A 244 5.04 -23.22 -9.23
C PHE A 244 5.33 -22.06 -8.27
N GLU A 245 4.40 -21.69 -7.41
CA GLU A 245 4.62 -20.69 -6.38
C GLU A 245 5.70 -21.13 -5.37
N GLN A 246 5.74 -22.42 -5.01
CA GLN A 246 6.80 -22.98 -4.18
C GLN A 246 8.18 -22.98 -4.86
N GLN A 247 8.24 -23.11 -6.18
CA GLN A 247 9.50 -23.01 -6.93
C GLN A 247 10.04 -21.59 -6.98
N MET A 248 9.18 -20.59 -6.85
CA MET A 248 9.55 -19.17 -6.84
C MET A 248 10.12 -18.77 -5.48
N THR A 249 11.41 -18.97 -5.32
CA THR A 249 12.08 -18.74 -4.02
C THR A 249 12.56 -17.31 -3.81
N PHE A 250 12.51 -16.45 -4.81
CA PHE A 250 13.15 -15.13 -4.86
C PHE A 250 14.68 -15.13 -4.57
N LYS A 251 15.31 -16.29 -4.45
CA LYS A 251 16.77 -16.36 -4.33
C LYS A 251 17.42 -15.91 -5.61
N ASP A 252 18.37 -14.99 -5.48
CA ASP A 252 19.02 -14.34 -6.61
C ASP A 252 20.50 -14.13 -6.32
N PRO A 253 21.41 -14.81 -7.04
CA PRO A 253 22.85 -14.59 -6.90
C PRO A 253 23.27 -13.17 -7.28
N HIS A 254 22.44 -12.45 -8.06
CA HIS A 254 22.69 -11.09 -8.51
C HIS A 254 22.22 -10.02 -7.52
N ALA A 255 21.56 -10.40 -6.42
CA ALA A 255 21.06 -9.47 -5.42
C ALA A 255 22.11 -8.45 -4.92
N PRO A 256 23.41 -8.80 -4.72
CA PRO A 256 24.42 -7.82 -4.32
C PRO A 256 24.68 -6.70 -5.34
N GLU A 257 24.33 -6.89 -6.61
CA GLU A 257 24.51 -5.91 -7.67
C GLU A 257 23.39 -4.86 -7.74
N LEU A 258 22.25 -5.13 -7.10
CA LEU A 258 21.13 -4.22 -7.05
C LEU A 258 21.35 -3.10 -6.01
N THR A 259 20.68 -1.98 -6.19
CA THR A 259 20.86 -0.78 -5.37
C THR A 259 19.61 -0.36 -4.60
N TYR A 260 18.42 -0.75 -5.03
CA TYR A 260 17.13 -0.29 -4.49
C TYR A 260 16.95 -0.56 -2.98
N TYR A 261 17.52 -1.66 -2.44
CA TYR A 261 17.42 -2.00 -1.02
C TYR A 261 18.28 -1.13 -0.10
N ARG A 262 19.13 -0.30 -0.69
CA ARG A 262 20.06 0.59 0.02
C ARG A 262 19.43 1.94 0.37
N ASN A 263 18.31 2.28 -0.26
CA ASN A 263 17.67 3.57 -0.11
C ASN A 263 16.14 3.45 0.01
N VAL A 264 15.63 3.72 1.22
CA VAL A 264 14.19 3.68 1.52
C VAL A 264 13.41 4.71 0.68
N THR A 265 13.93 5.93 0.54
CA THR A 265 13.31 6.97 -0.30
C THR A 265 13.20 6.52 -1.75
N GLY A 266 14.27 5.95 -2.30
CA GLY A 266 14.30 5.43 -3.67
C GLY A 266 13.31 4.28 -3.88
N PHE A 267 13.15 3.40 -2.90
CA PHE A 267 12.14 2.35 -2.94
C PHE A 267 10.74 2.95 -3.10
N TYR A 268 10.34 3.89 -2.24
CA TYR A 268 9.03 4.54 -2.33
C TYR A 268 8.86 5.40 -3.59
N ALA A 269 9.92 6.07 -4.05
CA ALA A 269 9.89 6.86 -5.28
C ALA A 269 9.56 6.02 -6.52
N CYS A 270 9.98 4.76 -6.54
CA CYS A 270 9.81 3.86 -7.68
C CYS A 270 8.66 2.87 -7.51
N LEU A 271 8.04 2.80 -6.33
CA LEU A 271 7.08 1.77 -5.94
C LEU A 271 5.89 1.67 -6.93
N ASN A 272 5.74 0.49 -7.52
CA ASN A 272 4.62 0.10 -8.36
C ASN A 272 3.90 -1.12 -7.76
N ASN A 273 3.37 -1.02 -6.53
CA ASN A 273 2.67 -2.11 -5.83
C ASN A 273 3.52 -3.37 -5.56
N LEU A 274 4.82 -3.20 -5.30
CA LEU A 274 5.77 -4.30 -5.08
C LEU A 274 6.23 -4.41 -3.61
N TYR A 275 5.40 -3.97 -2.67
CA TYR A 275 5.77 -3.98 -1.25
C TYR A 275 6.08 -5.40 -0.75
N ASP A 276 5.16 -6.34 -0.97
CA ASP A 276 5.31 -7.72 -0.51
C ASP A 276 6.45 -8.44 -1.23
N GLU A 277 6.58 -8.24 -2.54
CA GLU A 277 7.64 -8.82 -3.34
C GLU A 277 9.02 -8.29 -2.93
N GLY A 278 9.13 -6.99 -2.68
CA GLY A 278 10.36 -6.37 -2.20
C GLY A 278 10.80 -6.96 -0.86
N ARG A 279 9.86 -7.18 0.06
CA ARG A 279 10.11 -7.81 1.35
C ARG A 279 10.53 -9.27 1.21
N LEU A 280 9.81 -10.06 0.43
CA LEU A 280 10.15 -11.47 0.18
C LEU A 280 11.53 -11.60 -0.46
N TYR A 281 11.86 -10.73 -1.40
CA TYR A 281 13.18 -10.73 -2.04
C TYR A 281 14.30 -10.40 -1.04
N ILE A 282 14.09 -9.40 -0.17
CA ILE A 282 15.06 -9.04 0.86
C ILE A 282 15.32 -10.22 1.80
N GLN A 283 14.28 -10.86 2.30
CA GLN A 283 14.38 -12.02 3.19
C GLN A 283 15.06 -13.21 2.50
N ALA A 284 14.67 -13.53 1.26
CA ALA A 284 15.24 -14.65 0.51
C ALA A 284 16.75 -14.51 0.25
N ASN A 285 17.26 -13.27 0.17
CA ASN A 285 18.65 -12.98 -0.15
C ASN A 285 19.50 -12.52 1.04
N GLY A 286 18.97 -12.61 2.28
CA GLY A 286 19.72 -12.26 3.50
C GLY A 286 20.06 -10.77 3.58
N LEU A 287 19.21 -9.90 3.02
CA LEU A 287 19.37 -8.45 2.99
C LEU A 287 18.61 -7.74 4.12
N ASP A 288 18.23 -8.48 5.16
CA ASP A 288 17.46 -7.99 6.31
C ASP A 288 18.16 -6.85 7.07
N ASP A 289 19.47 -6.78 7.04
CA ASP A 289 20.27 -5.73 7.68
C ASP A 289 20.55 -4.53 6.74
N SER A 290 20.05 -4.58 5.52
CA SER A 290 20.08 -3.41 4.62
C SER A 290 19.18 -2.29 5.15
N PRO A 291 19.36 -1.02 4.70
CA PRO A 291 18.45 0.07 5.09
C PRO A 291 16.99 -0.24 4.86
N LEU A 292 16.63 -0.83 3.71
CA LEU A 292 15.26 -1.20 3.39
C LEU A 292 14.78 -2.41 4.20
N GLY A 293 15.64 -3.41 4.45
CA GLY A 293 15.30 -4.57 5.28
C GLY A 293 14.99 -4.18 6.72
N ARG A 294 15.80 -3.32 7.32
CA ARG A 294 15.50 -2.75 8.66
C ARG A 294 14.20 -1.96 8.67
N TRP A 295 13.98 -1.14 7.65
CA TRP A 295 12.74 -0.38 7.50
C TRP A 295 11.51 -1.29 7.45
N PHE A 296 11.55 -2.38 6.69
CA PHE A 296 10.42 -3.32 6.64
C PHE A 296 10.15 -3.98 8.01
N LYS A 297 11.17 -4.35 8.75
CA LYS A 297 11.01 -4.88 10.12
C LYS A 297 10.33 -3.89 11.05
N GLU A 298 10.74 -2.63 11.00
CA GLU A 298 10.16 -1.55 11.81
C GLU A 298 8.69 -1.29 11.42
N LEU A 299 8.41 -1.24 10.11
CA LEU A 299 7.05 -1.03 9.60
C LEU A 299 6.12 -2.22 9.92
N ASP A 300 6.59 -3.46 9.80
CA ASP A 300 5.82 -4.65 10.18
C ASP A 300 5.50 -4.65 11.67
N GLY A 301 6.45 -4.26 12.51
CA GLY A 301 6.22 -4.09 13.94
C GLY A 301 5.15 -3.02 14.24
N ALA A 302 5.23 -1.89 13.58
CA ALA A 302 4.24 -0.81 13.72
C ALA A 302 2.85 -1.24 13.22
N LYS A 303 2.77 -1.94 12.08
CA LYS A 303 1.52 -2.50 11.54
C LYS A 303 0.89 -3.49 12.55
N ALA A 304 1.68 -4.39 13.13
CA ALA A 304 1.18 -5.34 14.11
C ALA A 304 0.61 -4.66 15.38
N VAL A 305 1.25 -3.60 15.87
CA VAL A 305 0.74 -2.80 16.99
C VAL A 305 -0.55 -2.08 16.58
N MET A 306 -0.58 -1.45 15.41
CA MET A 306 -1.77 -0.73 14.91
C MET A 306 -2.96 -1.68 14.73
N GLU A 307 -2.77 -2.89 14.20
CA GLU A 307 -3.84 -3.89 14.08
C GLU A 307 -4.44 -4.26 15.44
N ARG A 308 -3.60 -4.41 16.47
CA ARG A 308 -4.07 -4.66 17.84
C ARG A 308 -4.85 -3.46 18.38
N VAL A 309 -4.37 -2.23 18.15
CA VAL A 309 -5.06 -1.01 18.52
C VAL A 309 -6.45 -0.94 17.86
N LYS A 310 -6.52 -1.16 16.55
CA LYS A 310 -7.79 -1.16 15.80
C LYS A 310 -8.73 -2.27 16.25
N ALA A 311 -8.19 -3.43 16.63
CA ALA A 311 -8.95 -4.53 17.21
C ALA A 311 -9.32 -4.29 18.69
N LEU A 312 -8.97 -3.14 19.27
CA LEU A 312 -9.21 -2.77 20.68
C LEU A 312 -8.54 -3.74 21.69
N GLN A 313 -7.50 -4.43 21.25
CA GLN A 313 -6.72 -5.27 22.13
C GLN A 313 -5.77 -4.41 22.98
N PRO A 314 -5.45 -4.83 24.19
CA PRO A 314 -4.50 -4.11 25.04
C PRO A 314 -3.13 -3.95 24.36
N VAL A 315 -2.65 -2.71 24.35
CA VAL A 315 -1.30 -2.37 23.88
C VAL A 315 -0.63 -1.58 25.01
N ALA A 316 0.53 -2.04 25.44
CA ALA A 316 1.28 -1.39 26.48
C ALA A 316 2.00 -0.14 25.97
N GLU A 317 2.15 0.89 26.79
CA GLU A 317 2.79 2.15 26.40
C GLU A 317 4.27 1.96 26.03
N ASP A 318 4.95 1.01 26.67
CA ASP A 318 6.34 0.66 26.34
C ASP A 318 6.47 -0.02 24.98
N GLU A 319 5.47 -0.77 24.51
CA GLU A 319 5.43 -1.30 23.14
C GLU A 319 5.36 -0.17 22.10
N ILE A 320 4.53 0.86 22.36
CA ILE A 320 4.44 2.02 21.47
C ILE A 320 5.74 2.82 21.49
N ASN A 321 6.32 3.03 22.68
CA ASN A 321 7.56 3.77 22.85
C ASN A 321 8.78 3.08 22.21
N ALA A 322 8.73 1.77 21.99
CA ALA A 322 9.77 1.01 21.31
C ALA A 322 9.76 1.20 19.79
N LEU A 323 8.66 1.74 19.22
CA LEU A 323 8.55 2.02 17.79
C LEU A 323 9.30 3.31 17.41
N SER A 324 9.57 3.46 16.13
CA SER A 324 10.12 4.70 15.60
C SER A 324 9.15 5.88 15.77
N PRO A 325 9.63 7.10 16.00
CA PRO A 325 8.80 8.26 16.35
C PRO A 325 7.65 8.55 15.39
N GLU A 326 7.86 8.34 14.08
CA GLU A 326 6.86 8.56 13.05
C GLU A 326 5.66 7.62 13.16
N PHE A 327 5.87 6.40 13.67
CA PHE A 327 4.77 5.45 13.90
C PHE A 327 4.05 5.71 15.22
N GLN A 328 4.79 6.11 16.26
CA GLN A 328 4.21 6.41 17.57
C GLN A 328 3.08 7.45 17.48
N GLY A 329 3.31 8.52 16.70
CA GLY A 329 2.34 9.59 16.52
C GLY A 329 1.00 9.09 15.97
N GLN A 330 1.04 8.34 14.88
CA GLN A 330 -0.17 7.78 14.24
C GLN A 330 -0.91 6.78 15.14
N ILE A 331 -0.18 5.93 15.85
CA ILE A 331 -0.78 4.95 16.76
C ILE A 331 -1.48 5.65 17.93
N ARG A 332 -0.86 6.67 18.55
CA ARG A 332 -1.47 7.43 19.64
C ARG A 332 -2.69 8.19 19.19
N GLU A 333 -2.66 8.77 18.00
CA GLU A 333 -3.81 9.48 17.44
C GLU A 333 -5.01 8.55 17.26
N VAL A 334 -4.81 7.36 16.71
CA VAL A 334 -5.89 6.35 16.59
C VAL A 334 -6.37 5.90 17.95
N LEU A 335 -5.47 5.70 18.93
CA LEU A 335 -5.84 5.36 20.31
C LEU A 335 -6.72 6.44 20.95
N GLU A 336 -6.36 7.72 20.82
CA GLU A 336 -7.15 8.82 21.38
C GLU A 336 -8.50 8.96 20.68
N GLN A 337 -8.54 8.82 19.35
CA GLN A 337 -9.79 8.80 18.61
C GLN A 337 -10.71 7.67 19.09
N LEU A 338 -10.20 6.44 19.22
CA LEU A 338 -10.97 5.30 19.70
C LEU A 338 -11.46 5.47 21.16
N LYS A 339 -10.66 6.10 22.04
CA LYS A 339 -11.08 6.43 23.41
C LYS A 339 -12.22 7.44 23.41
N GLN A 340 -12.10 8.49 22.59
CA GLN A 340 -13.13 9.53 22.48
C GLN A 340 -14.44 8.95 21.95
N GLU A 341 -14.39 8.19 20.84
CA GLU A 341 -15.54 7.50 20.27
C GLU A 341 -16.18 6.53 21.27
N SER A 342 -15.36 5.84 22.08
CA SER A 342 -15.84 4.95 23.13
C SER A 342 -16.54 5.71 24.28
N ALA A 343 -16.04 6.90 24.65
CA ALA A 343 -16.62 7.70 25.69
C ALA A 343 -17.99 8.35 25.30
N GLU A 344 -18.16 8.62 24.02
CA GLU A 344 -19.38 9.20 23.42
C GLU A 344 -20.36 8.13 22.91
N SER A 345 -20.02 6.84 23.06
CA SER A 345 -20.76 5.73 22.47
C SER A 345 -22.11 5.48 23.17
N GLU A 346 -23.18 5.39 22.40
CA GLU A 346 -24.46 4.86 22.82
C GLU A 346 -24.53 3.34 22.87
N GLY A 347 -23.67 2.67 22.12
CA GLY A 347 -23.51 1.22 22.11
C GLY A 347 -22.45 0.74 23.10
N VAL A 348 -22.60 -0.48 23.55
CA VAL A 348 -21.69 -1.12 24.49
C VAL A 348 -20.93 -2.24 23.77
N ARG A 349 -19.61 -2.14 23.78
CA ARG A 349 -18.76 -3.23 23.29
C ARG A 349 -18.69 -4.32 24.34
N ARG A 350 -18.88 -5.55 23.88
CA ARG A 350 -18.85 -6.73 24.74
C ARG A 350 -17.78 -7.70 24.28
N ASP A 351 -17.10 -8.30 25.24
CA ASP A 351 -16.22 -9.43 24.98
C ASP A 351 -17.07 -10.68 24.71
N LEU A 352 -16.54 -11.59 23.88
CA LEU A 352 -17.18 -12.89 23.66
C LEU A 352 -17.15 -13.70 24.95
N PRO A 353 -18.23 -14.42 25.26
CA PRO A 353 -18.27 -15.29 26.44
C PRO A 353 -17.17 -16.38 26.38
N GLU A 354 -16.66 -16.77 27.52
CA GLU A 354 -15.73 -17.89 27.62
C GLU A 354 -16.35 -19.20 27.11
N GLY A 355 -15.54 -20.05 26.49
CA GLY A 355 -15.91 -21.38 26.00
C GLY A 355 -15.98 -21.51 24.48
N GLU A 356 -16.56 -22.61 24.03
CA GLU A 356 -16.64 -22.94 22.61
C GLU A 356 -17.67 -22.06 21.85
N PRO A 357 -17.45 -21.79 20.55
CA PRO A 357 -18.32 -20.92 19.75
C PRO A 357 -19.81 -21.26 19.81
N GLN A 358 -20.15 -22.53 19.87
CA GLN A 358 -21.53 -23.02 19.98
C GLN A 358 -22.25 -22.55 21.25
N GLN A 359 -21.51 -22.15 22.26
CA GLN A 359 -22.03 -21.69 23.54
C GLN A 359 -22.20 -20.15 23.59
N TRP A 360 -21.60 -19.40 22.65
CA TRP A 360 -21.56 -17.94 22.73
C TRP A 360 -22.94 -17.33 22.60
N LEU A 361 -23.71 -17.65 21.54
CA LEU A 361 -25.02 -17.06 21.34
C LEU A 361 -25.98 -17.37 22.49
N PRO A 362 -26.12 -18.64 22.99
CA PRO A 362 -26.91 -18.93 24.18
C PRO A 362 -26.49 -18.14 25.43
N LYS A 363 -25.19 -17.95 25.64
CA LYS A 363 -24.68 -17.17 26.78
C LYS A 363 -24.98 -15.68 26.65
N ILE A 364 -24.77 -15.11 25.45
CA ILE A 364 -25.11 -13.72 25.16
C ILE A 364 -26.60 -13.48 25.43
N VAL A 365 -27.48 -14.30 24.88
CA VAL A 365 -28.93 -14.16 25.11
C VAL A 365 -29.32 -14.35 26.57
N ALA A 366 -28.62 -15.21 27.32
CA ALA A 366 -28.91 -15.43 28.73
C ALA A 366 -28.60 -14.21 29.63
N GLU A 367 -27.74 -13.29 29.19
CA GLU A 367 -27.47 -12.04 29.90
C GLU A 367 -28.67 -11.08 29.87
N HIS A 368 -29.58 -11.22 28.90
CA HIS A 368 -30.80 -10.44 28.70
C HIS A 368 -32.06 -11.15 29.21
N LYS A 369 -31.93 -12.00 30.23
CA LYS A 369 -33.01 -12.79 30.78
C LYS A 369 -34.19 -11.91 31.26
N GLY A 370 -35.37 -12.18 30.70
CA GLY A 370 -36.61 -11.45 31.02
C GLY A 370 -36.96 -10.36 30.02
N HIS A 371 -36.11 -10.09 29.06
CA HIS A 371 -36.34 -9.17 27.95
C HIS A 371 -36.51 -9.92 26.62
N THR A 372 -37.18 -9.30 25.67
CA THR A 372 -37.15 -9.70 24.29
C THR A 372 -35.82 -9.24 23.67
N VAL A 373 -35.15 -10.06 22.93
CA VAL A 373 -33.87 -9.72 22.33
C VAL A 373 -34.01 -9.62 20.81
N PHE A 374 -33.60 -8.49 20.25
CA PHE A 374 -33.41 -8.32 18.82
C PHE A 374 -31.92 -8.53 18.51
N ILE A 375 -31.61 -9.47 17.63
CA ILE A 375 -30.24 -9.78 17.25
C ILE A 375 -30.08 -9.52 15.75
N ASP A 376 -29.08 -8.70 15.40
CA ASP A 376 -28.73 -8.37 14.02
C ASP A 376 -27.31 -8.89 13.70
N PHE A 377 -27.21 -9.74 12.68
CA PHE A 377 -25.95 -10.23 12.16
C PHE A 377 -25.57 -9.40 10.94
N TRP A 378 -24.53 -8.59 11.07
CA TRP A 378 -24.19 -7.59 10.08
C TRP A 378 -22.69 -7.51 9.79
N ALA A 379 -22.30 -6.69 8.82
CA ALA A 379 -20.89 -6.35 8.56
C ALA A 379 -20.78 -4.92 8.02
N THR A 380 -19.62 -4.29 8.22
CA THR A 380 -19.35 -2.92 7.76
C THR A 380 -19.45 -2.77 6.25
N TRP A 381 -19.11 -3.80 5.49
CA TRP A 381 -19.25 -3.85 4.02
C TRP A 381 -20.66 -4.17 3.54
N CYS A 382 -21.57 -4.58 4.44
CA CYS A 382 -22.94 -4.93 4.09
C CYS A 382 -23.83 -3.68 3.98
N GLY A 383 -23.99 -3.14 2.78
CA GLY A 383 -24.81 -1.95 2.55
C GLY A 383 -26.28 -2.07 3.01
N PRO A 384 -27.01 -3.18 2.74
CA PRO A 384 -28.35 -3.41 3.28
C PRO A 384 -28.41 -3.40 4.81
N CYS A 385 -27.44 -4.06 5.50
CA CYS A 385 -27.39 -4.10 6.96
C CYS A 385 -27.27 -2.67 7.54
N ARG A 386 -26.36 -1.88 6.99
CA ARG A 386 -26.13 -0.50 7.42
C ARG A 386 -27.38 0.36 7.32
N ARG A 387 -28.10 0.27 6.18
CA ARG A 387 -29.39 0.96 6.03
C ARG A 387 -30.45 0.47 7.03
N GLY A 388 -30.55 -0.86 7.25
CA GLY A 388 -31.46 -1.43 8.23
C GLY A 388 -31.19 -0.95 9.65
N MET A 389 -29.91 -0.83 10.06
CA MET A 389 -29.53 -0.26 11.35
C MET A 389 -29.96 1.21 11.46
N GLU A 390 -29.74 2.04 10.42
CA GLU A 390 -30.16 3.44 10.40
C GLU A 390 -31.67 3.60 10.47
N GLU A 391 -32.43 2.79 9.75
CA GLU A 391 -33.89 2.77 9.79
C GLU A 391 -34.43 2.34 11.17
N MET A 392 -33.75 1.36 11.80
CA MET A 392 -34.10 0.85 13.13
C MET A 392 -33.99 1.93 14.22
N GLU A 393 -33.07 2.89 14.11
CA GLU A 393 -32.90 3.94 15.11
C GLU A 393 -34.19 4.76 15.35
N SER A 394 -35.03 4.93 14.34
CA SER A 394 -36.27 5.65 14.45
C SER A 394 -37.32 4.94 15.32
N VAL A 395 -37.31 3.64 15.42
CA VAL A 395 -38.27 2.79 16.16
C VAL A 395 -37.68 2.22 17.45
N LYS A 396 -36.37 2.24 17.59
CA LYS A 396 -35.64 1.68 18.75
C LYS A 396 -36.07 2.23 20.11
N PRO A 397 -36.33 3.56 20.30
CA PRO A 397 -36.80 4.09 21.60
C PRO A 397 -38.12 3.46 22.03
N GLU A 398 -39.05 3.27 21.11
CA GLU A 398 -40.34 2.64 21.39
C GLU A 398 -40.20 1.17 21.80
N LEU A 399 -39.36 0.42 21.04
CA LEU A 399 -39.08 -0.99 21.31
C LEU A 399 -38.35 -1.17 22.66
N LYS A 400 -37.39 -0.31 22.99
CA LYS A 400 -36.72 -0.31 24.29
C LYS A 400 -37.70 -0.08 25.43
N ALA A 401 -38.66 0.86 25.27
CA ALA A 401 -39.69 1.09 26.26
C ALA A 401 -40.62 -0.13 26.47
N GLN A 402 -40.71 -1.01 25.50
CA GLN A 402 -41.43 -2.29 25.57
C GLN A 402 -40.56 -3.45 26.09
N GLY A 403 -39.32 -3.21 26.51
CA GLY A 403 -38.41 -4.22 27.05
C GLY A 403 -37.69 -5.05 25.97
N VAL A 404 -37.39 -4.43 24.84
CA VAL A 404 -36.54 -5.04 23.81
C VAL A 404 -35.11 -4.58 23.97
N ASP A 405 -34.19 -5.54 24.11
CA ASP A 405 -32.76 -5.31 24.09
C ASP A 405 -32.20 -5.55 22.67
N PHE A 406 -31.18 -4.80 22.30
CA PHE A 406 -30.56 -4.86 20.97
C PHE A 406 -29.16 -5.41 21.05
N ILE A 407 -28.88 -6.42 20.24
CA ILE A 407 -27.58 -7.09 20.12
C ILE A 407 -27.15 -7.06 18.66
N TYR A 408 -25.93 -6.61 18.41
CA TYR A 408 -25.33 -6.52 17.09
C TYR A 408 -24.09 -7.42 17.05
N ILE A 409 -24.10 -8.41 16.15
CA ILE A 409 -23.00 -9.36 16.01
C ILE A 409 -22.39 -9.22 14.62
N THR A 410 -21.11 -8.94 14.57
CA THR A 410 -20.32 -8.90 13.34
C THR A 410 -19.15 -9.87 13.41
N ASN A 411 -18.38 -9.99 12.33
CA ASN A 411 -17.18 -10.80 12.34
C ASN A 411 -15.95 -10.00 11.85
N THR A 412 -14.76 -10.59 11.99
CA THR A 412 -13.47 -9.97 11.65
C THR A 412 -13.26 -9.68 10.16
N SER A 413 -14.25 -9.89 9.28
CA SER A 413 -14.25 -9.33 7.92
C SER A 413 -14.72 -7.88 7.86
N SER A 414 -15.31 -7.38 8.94
CA SER A 414 -15.69 -5.97 9.09
C SER A 414 -14.45 -5.11 9.34
N ASP A 415 -14.40 -3.93 8.72
CA ASP A 415 -13.39 -2.94 9.04
C ASP A 415 -13.55 -2.46 10.49
N SER A 416 -12.48 -2.53 11.26
CA SER A 416 -12.50 -2.23 12.69
C SER A 416 -12.82 -0.75 12.99
N ASN A 417 -12.34 0.18 12.16
CA ASN A 417 -12.59 1.60 12.35
C ASN A 417 -14.05 1.95 12.04
N GLU A 418 -14.60 1.38 10.97
CA GLU A 418 -16.01 1.54 10.63
C GLU A 418 -16.90 0.89 11.70
N TRP A 419 -16.54 -0.30 12.19
CA TRP A 419 -17.28 -0.97 13.26
C TRP A 419 -17.39 -0.08 14.52
N VAL A 420 -16.29 0.54 14.95
CA VAL A 420 -16.28 1.45 16.10
C VAL A 420 -17.25 2.62 15.92
N LYS A 421 -17.30 3.21 14.72
CA LYS A 421 -18.25 4.30 14.41
C LYS A 421 -19.70 3.85 14.49
N TYR A 422 -20.00 2.61 14.09
CA TYR A 422 -21.34 2.04 14.21
C TYR A 422 -21.70 1.74 15.67
N VAL A 423 -20.76 1.20 16.46
CA VAL A 423 -20.97 1.03 17.91
C VAL A 423 -21.28 2.37 18.58
N ALA A 424 -20.55 3.44 18.22
CA ALA A 424 -20.78 4.76 18.79
C ALA A 424 -22.19 5.31 18.51
N LYS A 425 -22.77 4.98 17.36
CA LYS A 425 -24.06 5.52 16.90
C LYS A 425 -25.28 4.67 17.27
N HIS A 426 -25.08 3.38 17.48
CA HIS A 426 -26.18 2.42 17.61
C HIS A 426 -26.22 1.80 19.00
N ALA A 427 -27.12 2.31 19.84
CA ALA A 427 -27.28 1.83 21.21
C ALA A 427 -27.68 0.36 21.27
N GLY A 428 -26.93 -0.44 22.02
CA GLY A 428 -27.09 -1.89 22.19
C GLY A 428 -25.78 -2.57 22.49
N ASP A 429 -25.80 -3.88 22.63
CA ASP A 429 -24.60 -4.68 22.87
C ASP A 429 -23.98 -5.14 21.55
N HIS A 430 -22.69 -4.86 21.34
CA HIS A 430 -21.97 -5.12 20.13
C HIS A 430 -20.87 -6.14 20.34
N TYR A 431 -20.86 -7.19 19.52
CA TYR A 431 -19.87 -8.26 19.53
C TYR A 431 -19.17 -8.38 18.19
N ILE A 432 -17.87 -8.70 18.23
CA ILE A 432 -17.10 -9.06 17.04
C ILE A 432 -16.56 -10.47 17.18
N VAL A 433 -16.88 -11.35 16.22
CA VAL A 433 -16.55 -12.77 16.22
C VAL A 433 -15.44 -13.04 15.21
N PRO A 434 -14.43 -13.86 15.51
CA PRO A 434 -13.52 -14.34 14.48
C PRO A 434 -14.28 -14.98 13.31
N LYS A 435 -13.95 -14.58 12.07
CA LYS A 435 -14.69 -15.02 10.87
C LYS A 435 -14.77 -16.55 10.75
N ASP A 436 -13.69 -17.24 11.07
CA ASP A 436 -13.59 -18.70 11.05
C ASP A 436 -14.40 -19.40 12.15
N LYS A 437 -14.91 -18.66 13.15
CA LYS A 437 -15.74 -19.16 14.26
C LYS A 437 -17.23 -18.84 14.09
N MET A 438 -17.59 -17.97 13.16
CA MET A 438 -18.98 -17.53 12.96
C MET A 438 -19.92 -18.72 12.65
N GLU A 439 -19.51 -19.58 11.74
CA GLU A 439 -20.26 -20.80 11.37
C GLU A 439 -20.41 -21.77 12.56
N ALA A 440 -19.40 -21.86 13.40
CA ALA A 440 -19.41 -22.74 14.57
C ALA A 440 -20.34 -22.25 15.70
N MET A 441 -20.87 -21.03 15.66
CA MET A 441 -21.84 -20.50 16.63
C MET A 441 -23.21 -21.18 16.53
N GLN A 442 -23.48 -21.94 15.47
CA GLN A 442 -24.77 -22.64 15.24
C GLN A 442 -25.97 -21.69 15.36
N ILE A 443 -25.89 -20.56 14.66
CA ILE A 443 -26.97 -19.57 14.61
C ILE A 443 -28.17 -20.20 13.89
N PRO A 444 -29.39 -20.19 14.48
CA PRO A 444 -30.58 -20.73 13.84
C PRO A 444 -30.81 -20.09 12.46
N ASP A 445 -31.15 -20.91 11.47
CA ASP A 445 -31.46 -20.48 10.10
C ASP A 445 -30.35 -19.72 9.37
N TYR A 446 -29.11 -19.64 9.96
CA TYR A 446 -27.98 -18.98 9.36
C TYR A 446 -27.38 -19.82 8.21
N ASP A 447 -27.39 -19.28 7.02
CA ASP A 447 -26.88 -19.89 5.80
C ASP A 447 -25.48 -19.40 5.39
N ASN A 448 -24.71 -18.89 6.36
CA ASN A 448 -23.41 -18.24 6.16
C ASN A 448 -23.47 -16.94 5.35
N ALA A 449 -24.64 -16.33 5.22
CA ALA A 449 -24.84 -15.06 4.57
C ALA A 449 -24.99 -13.90 5.57
N ILE A 450 -24.51 -12.74 5.20
CA ILE A 450 -24.82 -11.47 5.84
C ILE A 450 -25.50 -10.60 4.78
N PRO A 451 -26.66 -9.99 5.05
CA PRO A 451 -27.42 -9.91 6.33
C PRO A 451 -28.15 -11.19 6.72
N HIS A 452 -28.36 -11.36 8.04
CA HIS A 452 -29.20 -12.41 8.62
C HIS A 452 -29.97 -11.88 9.82
#